data_1125254c0117b39df849e4bb56ba5086
#
_entry.id   1125254c0117b39df849e4bb56ba5086
#
_cell.length_a   1.000
_cell.length_b   1.000
_cell.length_c   1.000
_cell.angle_alpha   90.00
_cell.angle_beta   90.00
_cell.angle_gamma   90.00
#
_symmetry.space_group_name_H-M   'P 1'
#
loop_
_entity.id
_entity.type
_entity.pdbx_description
1 polymer ?
#
loop_
_entity_poly.entity_id
_entity_poly.type
_entity_poly.pdbx_seq_one_letter_code
_entity_poly.pdbx_strand_id
1 'polypeptide(L)'
;MTRKRKPTNRHRLALAGYEQSIVFSNPSYDSAIVGVSTDGRVIYDYDLMVADFMHANHCSYEDAVNFIEYNTIRSLPYVPNGPIVLRKLEEE
;
A
#
# COMPACT_ATOMS: atom_id res chain seq x y z
N MET A 1 -12.94 -30.22 -0.93
CA MET A 1 -13.72 -28.98 -0.81
C MET A 1 -12.83 -27.77 -0.99
N THR A 2 -13.15 -26.97 -1.98
CA THR A 2 -12.33 -25.81 -2.29
C THR A 2 -12.70 -24.65 -1.38
N ARG A 3 -11.72 -24.15 -0.67
CA ARG A 3 -11.91 -22.98 0.18
C ARG A 3 -11.84 -21.73 -0.71
N LYS A 4 -12.91 -20.96 -0.74
CA LYS A 4 -12.88 -19.67 -1.43
C LYS A 4 -11.95 -18.72 -0.71
N ARG A 5 -10.91 -18.28 -1.40
CA ARG A 5 -10.03 -17.25 -0.87
C ARG A 5 -10.68 -15.89 -1.06
N LYS A 6 -10.50 -15.00 -0.08
CA LYS A 6 -10.87 -13.61 -0.26
C LYS A 6 -10.03 -13.03 -1.40
N PRO A 7 -10.60 -12.20 -2.29
CA PRO A 7 -9.80 -11.53 -3.30
C PRO A 7 -8.69 -10.71 -2.68
N THR A 8 -7.52 -10.71 -3.29
CA THR A 8 -6.46 -9.81 -2.88
C THR A 8 -6.88 -8.38 -3.20
N ASN A 9 -6.23 -7.40 -2.56
CA ASN A 9 -6.51 -6.00 -2.87
C ASN A 9 -6.17 -5.66 -4.33
N ARG A 10 -5.11 -6.28 -4.87
CA ARG A 10 -4.79 -6.15 -6.31
C ARG A 10 -5.93 -6.63 -7.19
N HIS A 11 -6.48 -7.78 -6.86
CA HIS A 11 -7.61 -8.33 -7.61
C HIS A 11 -8.84 -7.43 -7.52
N ARG A 12 -9.08 -6.87 -6.33
CA ARG A 12 -10.19 -5.93 -6.13
C ARG A 12 -10.02 -4.66 -6.98
N LEU A 13 -8.79 -4.16 -7.11
CA LEU A 13 -8.50 -3.03 -8.00
C LEU A 13 -8.83 -3.37 -9.45
N ALA A 14 -8.42 -4.55 -9.91
CA ALA A 14 -8.70 -4.99 -11.28
C ALA A 14 -10.19 -5.11 -11.53
N LEU A 15 -10.93 -5.72 -10.58
CA LEU A 15 -12.39 -5.86 -10.70
C LEU A 15 -13.10 -4.52 -10.75
N ALA A 16 -12.55 -3.51 -10.10
CA ALA A 16 -13.11 -2.16 -10.09
C ALA A 16 -12.67 -1.31 -11.29
N GLY A 17 -11.85 -1.85 -12.17
CA GLY A 17 -11.41 -1.15 -13.37
C GLY A 17 -10.12 -0.34 -13.21
N TYR A 18 -9.33 -0.61 -12.17
CA TYR A 18 -8.12 0.15 -11.87
C TYR A 18 -6.83 -0.64 -12.13
N GLU A 19 -6.86 -1.65 -13.00
CA GLU A 19 -5.66 -2.44 -13.29
C GLU A 19 -4.54 -1.64 -13.94
N GLN A 20 -4.85 -0.48 -14.51
CA GLN A 20 -3.85 0.40 -15.13
C GLN A 20 -3.26 1.42 -14.15
N SER A 21 -3.80 1.49 -12.94
CA SER A 21 -3.30 2.43 -11.94
C SER A 21 -1.91 2.02 -11.46
N ILE A 22 -1.08 3.01 -11.14
CA ILE A 22 0.26 2.76 -10.62
C ILE A 22 0.17 2.22 -9.20
N VAL A 23 0.88 1.12 -8.94
CA VAL A 23 0.95 0.48 -7.64
C VAL A 23 2.40 0.31 -7.23
N PHE A 24 2.63 0.14 -5.93
CA PHE A 24 3.98 -0.21 -5.47
C PHE A 24 4.31 -1.65 -5.87
N SER A 25 5.58 -1.87 -6.18
CA SER A 25 6.10 -3.21 -6.41
C SER A 25 7.45 -3.34 -5.73
N ASN A 26 7.67 -4.48 -5.10
CA ASN A 26 8.94 -4.86 -4.49
C ASN A 26 9.51 -3.84 -3.48
N PRO A 27 8.88 -3.61 -2.30
CA PRO A 27 7.69 -4.30 -1.81
C PRO A 27 6.39 -3.79 -2.43
N SER A 28 5.39 -4.68 -2.50
CA SER A 28 4.11 -4.32 -3.09
C SER A 28 3.16 -3.61 -2.12
N TYR A 29 3.27 -3.89 -0.83
CA TYR A 29 2.37 -3.37 0.21
C TYR A 29 0.89 -3.60 -0.10
N ASP A 30 0.56 -4.67 -0.82
CA ASP A 30 -0.81 -4.92 -1.27
C ASP A 30 -1.82 -4.95 -0.13
N SER A 31 -1.44 -5.50 1.04
CA SER A 31 -2.33 -5.56 2.21
C SER A 31 -2.66 -4.17 2.77
N ALA A 32 -1.88 -3.15 2.40
CA ALA A 32 -2.06 -1.79 2.88
C ALA A 32 -2.96 -0.94 1.97
N ILE A 33 -3.40 -1.47 0.83
CA ILE A 33 -4.30 -0.76 -0.07
C ILE A 33 -5.66 -0.62 0.60
N VAL A 34 -6.14 0.62 0.75
CA VAL A 34 -7.41 0.90 1.41
C VAL A 34 -8.44 1.56 0.50
N GLY A 35 -8.05 1.99 -0.67
CA GLY A 35 -9.00 2.62 -1.58
C GLY A 35 -8.33 3.20 -2.81
N VAL A 36 -9.13 4.00 -3.52
CA VAL A 36 -8.70 4.69 -4.73
C VAL A 36 -9.24 6.11 -4.64
N SER A 37 -8.42 7.08 -5.01
CA SER A 37 -8.85 8.48 -5.04
C SER A 37 -9.80 8.73 -6.21
N THR A 38 -10.47 9.87 -6.19
CA THR A 38 -11.42 10.22 -7.25
C THR A 38 -10.75 10.40 -8.61
N ASP A 39 -9.44 10.61 -8.63
CA ASP A 39 -8.69 10.70 -9.89
C ASP A 39 -8.00 9.36 -10.25
N GLY A 40 -8.37 8.26 -9.59
CA GLY A 40 -7.89 6.93 -9.97
C GLY A 40 -6.55 6.51 -9.38
N ARG A 41 -6.05 7.21 -8.38
CA ARG A 41 -4.79 6.87 -7.73
C ARG A 41 -5.02 5.92 -6.57
N VAL A 42 -4.22 4.85 -6.47
CA VAL A 42 -4.35 3.87 -5.41
C VAL A 42 -3.88 4.47 -4.09
N ILE A 43 -4.66 4.24 -3.03
CA ILE A 43 -4.39 4.80 -1.70
C ILE A 43 -3.93 3.69 -0.76
N TYR A 44 -2.79 3.91 -0.12
CA TYR A 44 -2.20 3.00 0.85
C TYR A 44 -2.26 3.63 2.24
N ASP A 45 -2.51 2.79 3.24
CA ASP A 45 -2.45 3.20 4.64
C ASP A 45 -1.03 3.01 5.16
N TYR A 46 -0.41 4.09 5.67
CA TYR A 46 0.98 4.06 6.11
C TYR A 46 1.20 3.03 7.23
N ASP A 47 0.31 2.99 8.22
CA ASP A 47 0.49 2.07 9.35
C ASP A 47 0.41 0.61 8.89
N LEU A 48 -0.47 0.32 7.94
CA LEU A 48 -0.57 -1.02 7.37
C LEU A 48 0.67 -1.36 6.52
N MET A 49 1.26 -0.37 5.83
CA MET A 49 2.52 -0.57 5.11
C MET A 49 3.64 -0.97 6.08
N VAL A 50 3.73 -0.27 7.21
CA VAL A 50 4.73 -0.58 8.22
C VAL A 50 4.52 -2.00 8.77
N ALA A 51 3.30 -2.35 9.10
CA ALA A 51 2.98 -3.69 9.61
C ALA A 51 3.31 -4.77 8.60
N ASP A 52 2.97 -4.55 7.33
CA ASP A 52 3.26 -5.49 6.26
C ASP A 52 4.77 -5.70 6.09
N PHE A 53 5.53 -4.61 6.11
CA PHE A 53 6.98 -4.67 5.98
C PHE A 53 7.63 -5.40 7.16
N MET A 54 7.18 -5.09 8.38
CA MET A 54 7.70 -5.78 9.58
C MET A 54 7.46 -7.28 9.50
N HIS A 55 6.27 -7.67 9.09
CA HIS A 55 5.91 -9.08 8.98
C HIS A 55 6.73 -9.79 7.90
N ALA A 56 6.85 -9.17 6.74
CA ALA A 56 7.55 -9.79 5.60
C ALA A 56 9.06 -9.93 5.83
N ASN A 57 9.65 -9.00 6.57
CA ASN A 57 11.10 -8.92 6.74
C ASN A 57 11.57 -9.26 8.16
N HIS A 58 10.65 -9.58 9.07
CA HIS A 58 10.97 -9.90 10.46
C HIS A 58 11.85 -8.84 11.11
N CYS A 59 11.52 -7.57 10.91
CA CYS A 59 12.30 -6.46 11.43
C CYS A 59 11.49 -5.62 12.43
N SER A 60 12.17 -4.69 13.08
CA SER A 60 11.54 -3.80 14.06
C SER A 60 10.69 -2.73 13.38
N TYR A 61 9.82 -2.10 14.16
CA TYR A 61 9.04 -0.96 13.72
C TYR A 61 9.96 0.17 13.18
N GLU A 62 11.02 0.47 13.93
CA GLU A 62 11.96 1.52 13.53
C GLU A 62 12.61 1.22 12.19
N ASP A 63 13.05 -0.02 11.98
CA ASP A 63 13.66 -0.42 10.70
C ASP A 63 12.66 -0.30 9.57
N ALA A 64 11.42 -0.72 9.79
CA ALA A 64 10.38 -0.64 8.77
C ALA A 64 10.07 0.82 8.40
N VAL A 65 9.93 1.69 9.39
CA VAL A 65 9.68 3.11 9.17
C VAL A 65 10.84 3.72 8.38
N ASN A 66 12.07 3.45 8.77
CA ASN A 66 13.24 4.00 8.08
C ASN A 66 13.28 3.57 6.62
N PHE A 67 13.01 2.29 6.35
CA PHE A 67 12.99 1.79 4.97
C PHE A 67 11.89 2.48 4.14
N ILE A 68 10.69 2.55 4.68
CA ILE A 68 9.54 3.11 3.96
C ILE A 68 9.76 4.60 3.68
N GLU A 69 10.20 5.34 4.68
CA GLU A 69 10.45 6.78 4.50
C GLU A 69 11.55 7.03 3.48
N TYR A 70 12.64 6.30 3.57
CA TYR A 70 13.80 6.55 2.71
C TYR A 70 13.57 6.08 1.28
N ASN A 71 12.96 4.92 1.09
CA ASN A 71 12.87 4.29 -0.23
C ASN A 71 11.53 4.54 -0.93
N THR A 72 10.45 4.68 -0.17
CA THR A 72 9.11 4.76 -0.75
C THR A 72 8.57 6.19 -0.72
N ILE A 73 8.46 6.75 0.48
CA ILE A 73 7.84 8.08 0.63
C ILE A 73 8.67 9.15 -0.09
N ARG A 74 9.97 9.08 0.06
CA ARG A 74 10.88 10.06 -0.54
C ARG A 74 10.79 10.10 -2.06
N SER A 75 10.47 8.97 -2.69
CA SER A 75 10.41 8.89 -4.16
C SER A 75 9.06 9.32 -4.73
N LEU A 76 8.00 9.35 -3.92
CA LEU A 76 6.65 9.64 -4.40
C LEU A 76 6.52 10.95 -5.18
N PRO A 77 7.13 12.07 -4.76
CA PRO A 77 7.00 13.32 -5.51
C PRO A 77 7.51 13.25 -6.95
N TYR A 78 8.32 12.25 -7.26
CA TYR A 78 8.92 12.08 -8.59
C TYR A 78 8.12 11.12 -9.48
N VAL A 79 6.98 10.60 -9.01
CA VAL A 79 6.16 9.66 -9.77
C VAL A 79 4.84 10.33 -10.14
N PRO A 80 4.68 10.78 -11.41
CA PRO A 80 3.42 11.39 -11.84
C PRO A 80 2.27 10.39 -11.70
N ASN A 81 1.16 10.84 -11.13
CA ASN A 81 -0.02 10.00 -10.89
C ASN A 81 0.28 8.76 -10.03
N GLY A 82 1.33 8.82 -9.23
CA GLY A 82 1.72 7.72 -8.36
C GLY A 82 0.75 7.48 -7.22
N PRO A 83 1.00 6.41 -6.44
CA PRO A 83 0.14 6.10 -5.29
C PRO A 83 0.10 7.23 -4.27
N ILE A 84 -0.98 7.23 -3.50
CA ILE A 84 -1.17 8.13 -2.37
C ILE A 84 -0.93 7.31 -1.10
N VAL A 85 -0.15 7.85 -0.18
CA VAL A 85 0.04 7.24 1.13
C VAL A 85 -0.61 8.16 2.16
N LEU A 86 -1.57 7.62 2.92
CA LEU A 86 -2.24 8.39 3.95
C LEU A 86 -1.85 7.92 5.34
N ARG A 87 -1.94 8.82 6.29
CA ARG A 87 -1.85 8.50 7.71
C ARG A 87 -3.22 8.75 8.33
N LYS A 88 -3.75 7.77 9.04
CA LYS A 88 -5.01 7.96 9.74
C LYS A 88 -4.80 8.85 10.95
N LEU A 89 -5.76 9.72 11.19
CA LEU A 89 -5.76 10.50 12.42
C LEU A 89 -6.21 9.61 13.58
N GLU A 90 -5.54 9.75 14.71
CA GLU A 90 -5.95 9.00 15.90
C GLU A 90 -7.29 9.53 16.41
N GLU A 91 -8.16 8.61 16.84
CA GLU A 91 -9.40 8.94 17.52
C GLU A 91 -9.08 9.22 18.98
N GLU A 92 -9.66 10.30 19.51
CA GLU A 92 -9.54 10.64 20.92
C GLU A 92 -10.78 10.17 21.70
#